data_6c88b277b38dfd635d67fd88c3d20608
#
_entry.id   6c88b277b38dfd635d67fd88c3d20608
#
_cell.length_a   1.000
_cell.length_b   1.000
_cell.length_c   1.000
_cell.angle_alpha   90.00
_cell.angle_beta   90.00
_cell.angle_gamma   90.00
#
_symmetry.space_group_name_H-M   'P 1'
#
loop_
_entity.id
_entity.type
_entity.pdbx_description
1 polymer ?
#
loop_
_entity_poly.entity_id
_entity_poly.type
_entity_poly.pdbx_seq_one_letter_code
_entity_poly.pdbx_strand_id
1 'polypeptide(L)'
;RGSPRELGMDGALKARLTGDSLVLDANVTNEQGLKANTQVTLPAEASASPFRIALVRTRPMRGTFFADGEVKPLWDLLIDGERELAGRVHMQGTIGGTLADPQAVGQASVDGGRFSDGATGLLLSEVTLRAAMADNVIDITQASAADGHGGGLSGAGRLNLSRNGASTF
;
A
#
# COMPACT_ATOMS: atom_id res chain seq x y z
N ARG A 1 17.13 -16.86 -20.79
CA ARG A 1 16.26 -17.51 -19.76
C ARG A 1 16.75 -16.97 -18.42
N GLY A 2 16.17 -15.85 -17.96
CA GLY A 2 16.40 -15.33 -16.61
C GLY A 2 15.70 -16.26 -15.62
N SER A 3 16.44 -16.76 -14.62
CA SER A 3 15.86 -17.44 -13.47
C SER A 3 14.91 -16.48 -12.76
N PRO A 4 13.76 -16.95 -12.26
CA PRO A 4 12.94 -16.12 -11.39
C PRO A 4 13.82 -15.70 -10.21
N ARG A 5 13.93 -14.38 -9.97
CA ARG A 5 14.51 -13.88 -8.74
C ARG A 5 13.62 -14.40 -7.61
N GLU A 6 14.14 -15.29 -6.80
CA GLU A 6 13.53 -15.59 -5.52
C GLU A 6 13.56 -14.29 -4.72
N LEU A 7 12.43 -13.59 -4.72
CA LEU A 7 12.17 -12.55 -3.76
C LEU A 7 12.13 -13.28 -2.42
N GLY A 8 13.14 -13.10 -1.56
CA GLY A 8 13.18 -13.71 -0.22
C GLY A 8 12.08 -13.12 0.67
N MET A 9 10.84 -13.35 0.27
CA MET A 9 9.64 -12.89 0.97
C MET A 9 8.82 -14.09 1.40
N ASP A 10 8.48 -14.12 2.69
CA ASP A 10 7.54 -15.04 3.28
C ASP A 10 6.19 -14.37 3.44
N GLY A 11 5.16 -14.99 2.89
CA GLY A 11 3.80 -14.49 2.96
C GLY A 11 2.84 -15.53 3.54
N ALA A 12 1.94 -15.11 4.41
CA ALA A 12 0.86 -15.93 4.93
C ALA A 12 -0.47 -15.19 4.75
N LEU A 13 -1.43 -15.88 4.15
CA LEU A 13 -2.81 -15.42 4.02
C LEU A 13 -3.73 -16.43 4.72
N LYS A 14 -4.52 -15.93 5.65
CA LYS A 14 -5.55 -16.71 6.35
C LYS A 14 -6.92 -16.09 6.06
N ALA A 15 -7.86 -16.94 5.70
CA ALA A 15 -9.25 -16.56 5.51
C ALA A 15 -10.11 -17.37 6.47
N ARG A 16 -10.99 -16.72 7.21
CA ARG A 16 -11.91 -17.35 8.13
C ARG A 16 -13.31 -16.77 7.96
N LEU A 17 -14.26 -17.65 7.73
CA LEU A 17 -15.68 -17.29 7.73
C LEU A 17 -16.24 -17.49 9.15
N THR A 18 -16.83 -16.45 9.70
CA THR A 18 -17.42 -16.46 11.03
C THR A 18 -18.77 -15.75 10.99
N GLY A 19 -19.84 -16.50 11.12
CA GLY A 19 -21.19 -15.94 10.98
C GLY A 19 -21.42 -15.32 9.60
N ASP A 20 -21.68 -14.03 9.58
CA ASP A 20 -21.91 -13.21 8.39
C ASP A 20 -20.67 -12.37 8.00
N SER A 21 -19.48 -12.79 8.41
CA SER A 21 -18.24 -12.06 8.19
C SER A 21 -17.12 -12.95 7.69
N LEU A 22 -16.40 -12.49 6.67
CA LEU A 22 -15.16 -13.06 6.20
C LEU A 22 -13.99 -12.25 6.77
N VAL A 23 -13.17 -12.87 7.61
CA VAL A 23 -11.96 -12.27 8.15
C VAL A 23 -10.76 -12.72 7.32
N LEU A 24 -10.01 -11.77 6.82
CA LEU A 24 -8.78 -11.97 6.08
C LEU A 24 -7.62 -11.42 6.88
N ASP A 25 -6.62 -12.26 7.13
CA ASP A 25 -5.36 -11.88 7.76
C ASP A 25 -4.24 -12.15 6.76
N ALA A 26 -3.51 -11.13 6.37
CA ALA A 26 -2.34 -11.24 5.52
C ALA A 26 -1.10 -10.71 6.25
N ASN A 27 -0.02 -11.47 6.19
CA ASN A 27 1.27 -11.10 6.76
C ASN A 27 2.35 -11.34 5.71
N VAL A 28 3.25 -10.39 5.58
CA VAL A 28 4.41 -10.47 4.70
C VAL A 28 5.64 -10.05 5.49
N THR A 29 6.69 -10.84 5.38
CA THR A 29 8.00 -10.55 5.96
C THR A 29 9.09 -10.87 4.94
N ASN A 30 10.26 -10.25 5.07
CA ASN A 30 11.43 -10.62 4.30
C ASN A 30 12.69 -10.60 5.16
N GLU A 31 13.77 -11.14 4.61
CA GLU A 31 15.07 -11.18 5.28
C GLU A 31 15.70 -9.78 5.48
N GLN A 32 15.28 -8.78 4.71
CA GLN A 32 15.76 -7.39 4.79
C GLN A 32 15.02 -6.56 5.84
N GLY A 33 14.16 -7.20 6.64
CA GLY A 33 13.48 -6.55 7.77
C GLY A 33 12.15 -5.90 7.43
N LEU A 34 11.59 -6.14 6.24
CA LEU A 34 10.22 -5.73 5.94
C LEU A 34 9.24 -6.55 6.77
N LYS A 35 8.30 -5.86 7.40
CA LYS A 35 7.14 -6.46 8.08
C LYS A 35 5.89 -5.72 7.61
N ALA A 36 4.97 -6.42 7.00
CA ALA A 36 3.68 -5.87 6.62
C ALA A 36 2.58 -6.81 7.07
N ASN A 37 1.52 -6.26 7.61
CA ASN A 37 0.33 -7.01 7.97
C ASN A 37 -0.93 -6.21 7.67
N THR A 38 -1.97 -6.93 7.33
CA THR A 38 -3.31 -6.38 7.20
C THR A 38 -4.32 -7.39 7.71
N GLN A 39 -5.31 -6.88 8.42
CA GLN A 39 -6.49 -7.65 8.83
C GLN A 39 -7.72 -6.92 8.33
N VAL A 40 -8.58 -7.61 7.59
CA VAL A 40 -9.81 -7.04 7.07
C VAL A 40 -10.97 -7.94 7.38
N THR A 41 -12.04 -7.37 7.94
CA THR A 41 -13.32 -8.03 8.16
C THR A 41 -14.31 -7.52 7.12
N LEU A 42 -14.74 -8.40 6.25
CA LEU A 42 -15.68 -8.14 5.18
C LEU A 42 -17.05 -8.75 5.53
N PRO A 43 -18.16 -8.02 5.32
CA PRO A 43 -19.48 -8.62 5.44
C PRO A 43 -19.69 -9.66 4.32
N ALA A 44 -20.12 -10.84 4.71
CA ALA A 44 -20.37 -11.96 3.82
C ALA A 44 -21.71 -12.64 4.14
N GLU A 45 -22.33 -13.21 3.14
CA GLU A 45 -23.47 -14.10 3.28
C GLU A 45 -23.05 -15.50 2.88
N ALA A 46 -23.27 -16.46 3.74
CA ALA A 46 -22.97 -17.85 3.49
C ALA A 46 -24.27 -18.67 3.45
N SER A 47 -24.38 -19.55 2.47
CA SER A 47 -25.44 -20.54 2.37
C SER A 47 -24.82 -21.93 2.36
N ALA A 48 -25.42 -22.86 3.10
CA ALA A 48 -24.93 -24.24 3.19
C ALA A 48 -25.47 -25.15 2.07
N SER A 49 -26.61 -24.81 1.47
CA SER A 49 -27.23 -25.64 0.43
C SER A 49 -27.91 -24.77 -0.65
N PRO A 50 -27.30 -24.63 -1.84
CA PRO A 50 -25.92 -25.00 -2.20
C PRO A 50 -24.89 -24.13 -1.42
N PHE A 51 -23.69 -24.66 -1.25
CA PHE A 51 -22.64 -23.88 -0.59
C PHE A 51 -22.27 -22.65 -1.44
N ARG A 52 -22.46 -21.47 -0.89
CA ARG A 52 -22.13 -20.19 -1.51
C ARG A 52 -21.60 -19.23 -0.44
N ILE A 53 -20.61 -18.46 -0.84
CA ILE A 53 -20.14 -17.28 -0.07
C ILE A 53 -20.24 -16.09 -1.01
N ALA A 54 -20.97 -15.07 -0.60
CA ALA A 54 -21.10 -13.82 -1.33
C ALA A 54 -20.68 -12.65 -0.42
N LEU A 55 -19.85 -11.76 -0.94
CA LEU A 55 -19.48 -10.54 -0.24
C LEU A 55 -20.59 -9.50 -0.39
N VAL A 56 -21.01 -8.91 0.72
CA VAL A 56 -22.05 -7.87 0.73
C VAL A 56 -21.39 -6.51 0.56
N ARG A 57 -21.42 -5.98 -0.65
CA ARG A 57 -20.67 -4.78 -1.05
C ARG A 57 -21.15 -3.49 -0.39
N THR A 58 -22.37 -3.47 0.13
CA THR A 58 -23.01 -2.27 0.71
C THR A 58 -22.98 -2.23 2.23
N ARG A 59 -22.55 -3.31 2.87
CA ARG A 59 -22.38 -3.33 4.33
C ARG A 59 -21.01 -2.80 4.73
N PRO A 60 -20.89 -2.20 5.92
CA PRO A 60 -19.61 -1.70 6.43
C PRO A 60 -18.57 -2.80 6.58
N MET A 61 -17.36 -2.50 6.13
CA MET A 61 -16.17 -3.29 6.40
C MET A 61 -15.26 -2.54 7.37
N ARG A 62 -14.33 -3.26 7.96
CA ARG A 62 -13.30 -2.69 8.83
C ARG A 62 -12.02 -3.48 8.68
N GLY A 63 -10.91 -2.78 8.84
CA GLY A 63 -9.61 -3.41 8.79
C GLY A 63 -8.54 -2.48 9.31
N THR A 64 -7.34 -3.03 9.41
CA THR A 64 -6.12 -2.33 9.76
C THR A 64 -5.03 -2.73 8.79
N PHE A 65 -4.10 -1.84 8.55
CA PHE A 65 -2.89 -2.13 7.80
C PHE A 65 -1.68 -1.52 8.49
N PHE A 66 -0.56 -2.20 8.35
CA PHE A 66 0.73 -1.80 8.87
C PHE A 66 1.82 -2.29 7.92
N ALA A 67 2.84 -1.48 7.69
CA ALA A 67 4.08 -1.90 7.08
C ALA A 67 5.26 -1.09 7.65
N ASP A 68 6.36 -1.77 7.91
CA ASP A 68 7.63 -1.16 8.32
C ASP A 68 8.78 -1.94 7.71
N GLY A 69 9.77 -1.26 7.16
CA GLY A 69 10.98 -1.85 6.62
C GLY A 69 11.36 -1.34 5.24
N GLU A 70 12.19 -2.09 4.52
CA GLU A 70 12.63 -1.75 3.17
C GLU A 70 11.49 -1.90 2.16
N VAL A 71 11.18 -0.83 1.43
CA VAL A 71 10.05 -0.78 0.49
C VAL A 71 10.30 -1.52 -0.81
N LYS A 72 11.56 -1.68 -1.22
CA LYS A 72 11.90 -2.22 -2.54
C LYS A 72 11.22 -3.56 -2.84
N PRO A 73 11.17 -4.55 -1.95
CA PRO A 73 10.51 -5.82 -2.24
C PRO A 73 9.00 -5.69 -2.51
N LEU A 74 8.32 -4.78 -1.80
CA LEU A 74 6.90 -4.50 -2.06
C LEU A 74 6.71 -3.75 -3.36
N TRP A 75 7.60 -2.82 -3.67
CA TRP A 75 7.57 -2.07 -4.91
C TRP A 75 7.74 -2.99 -6.12
N ASP A 76 8.77 -3.85 -6.10
CA ASP A 76 9.06 -4.80 -7.17
C ASP A 76 7.93 -5.83 -7.39
N LEU A 77 7.13 -6.09 -6.35
CA LEU A 77 5.95 -6.97 -6.43
C LEU A 77 4.73 -6.29 -7.06
N LEU A 78 4.54 -5.00 -6.77
CA LEU A 78 3.31 -4.26 -7.11
C LEU A 78 3.45 -3.40 -8.36
N ILE A 79 4.65 -2.94 -8.64
CA ILE A 79 4.95 -2.02 -9.73
C ILE A 79 5.89 -2.71 -10.71
N ASP A 80 5.37 -3.01 -11.88
CA ASP A 80 6.18 -3.55 -12.99
C ASP A 80 6.72 -2.39 -13.83
N GLY A 81 7.94 -2.54 -14.36
CA GLY A 81 8.54 -1.57 -15.28
C GLY A 81 9.91 -1.05 -14.84
N GLU A 82 10.31 0.08 -15.44
CA GLU A 82 11.64 0.69 -15.30
C GLU A 82 11.75 1.65 -14.10
N ARG A 83 10.78 1.62 -13.21
CA ARG A 83 10.75 2.46 -11.99
C ARG A 83 11.14 1.64 -10.78
N GLU A 84 12.08 2.14 -10.02
CA GLU A 84 12.52 1.53 -8.78
C GLU A 84 12.34 2.50 -7.63
N LEU A 85 11.85 1.99 -6.50
CA LEU A 85 11.81 2.70 -5.23
C LEU A 85 12.49 1.82 -4.17
N ALA A 86 13.45 2.39 -3.48
CA ALA A 86 14.12 1.79 -2.34
C ALA A 86 14.09 2.76 -1.17
N GLY A 87 14.24 2.28 0.04
CA GLY A 87 14.25 3.07 1.27
C GLY A 87 13.33 2.51 2.33
N ARG A 88 13.41 3.09 3.51
CA ARG A 88 12.60 2.64 4.63
C ARG A 88 11.21 3.26 4.57
N VAL A 89 10.20 2.41 4.53
CA VAL A 89 8.80 2.80 4.64
C VAL A 89 8.27 2.49 6.03
N HIS A 90 7.46 3.38 6.54
CA HIS A 90 6.58 3.11 7.67
C HIS A 90 5.18 3.58 7.30
N MET A 91 4.20 2.69 7.41
CA MET A 91 2.80 3.04 7.15
C MET A 91 1.88 2.29 8.10
N GLN A 92 0.82 2.96 8.51
CA GLN A 92 -0.21 2.37 9.36
C GLN A 92 -1.53 3.08 9.18
N GLY A 93 -2.60 2.35 9.39
CA GLY A 93 -3.93 2.95 9.29
C GLY A 93 -5.05 1.94 9.44
N THR A 94 -6.25 2.44 9.16
CA THR A 94 -7.50 1.68 9.20
C THR A 94 -8.21 1.73 7.86
N ILE A 95 -8.95 0.68 7.59
CA ILE A 95 -9.82 0.57 6.41
C ILE A 95 -11.26 0.50 6.94
N GLY A 96 -12.13 1.27 6.33
CA GLY A 96 -13.55 1.33 6.66
C GLY A 96 -14.41 1.53 5.42
N GLY A 97 -15.60 2.10 5.61
CA GLY A 97 -16.57 2.25 4.55
C GLY A 97 -17.18 0.93 4.12
N THR A 98 -17.40 0.73 2.83
CA THR A 98 -17.98 -0.48 2.25
C THR A 98 -17.11 -0.97 1.08
N LEU A 99 -17.31 -2.19 0.60
CA LEU A 99 -16.61 -2.65 -0.61
C LEU A 99 -17.00 -1.83 -1.86
N ALA A 100 -18.18 -1.22 -1.86
CA ALA A 100 -18.60 -0.32 -2.92
C ALA A 100 -17.99 1.08 -2.77
N ASP A 101 -17.64 1.48 -1.55
CA ASP A 101 -17.06 2.76 -1.17
C ASP A 101 -16.03 2.58 -0.06
N PRO A 102 -14.83 2.07 -0.38
CA PRO A 102 -13.79 1.89 0.60
C PRO A 102 -13.22 3.23 1.05
N GLN A 103 -12.97 3.34 2.33
CA GLN A 103 -12.33 4.48 2.96
C GLN A 103 -11.09 4.00 3.71
N ALA A 104 -10.03 4.79 3.67
CA ALA A 104 -8.83 4.50 4.42
C ALA A 104 -8.37 5.76 5.15
N VAL A 105 -7.97 5.58 6.40
CA VAL A 105 -7.40 6.63 7.24
C VAL A 105 -6.06 6.13 7.75
N GLY A 106 -5.00 6.90 7.56
CA GLY A 106 -3.69 6.45 7.98
C GLY A 106 -2.59 7.45 7.68
N GLN A 107 -1.38 7.02 7.95
CA GLN A 107 -0.15 7.77 7.74
C GLN A 107 0.87 6.89 7.04
N ALA A 108 1.67 7.52 6.19
CA ALA A 108 2.80 6.88 5.53
C ALA A 108 4.02 7.80 5.56
N SER A 109 5.18 7.20 5.74
CA SER A 109 6.46 7.90 5.63
C SER A 109 7.48 7.06 4.88
N VAL A 110 8.35 7.74 4.17
CA VAL A 110 9.56 7.16 3.55
C VAL A 110 10.74 7.96 4.05
N ASP A 111 11.80 7.28 4.44
CA ASP A 111 13.04 7.86 4.92
C ASP A 111 14.23 7.26 4.17
N GLY A 112 15.17 8.13 3.78
CA GLY A 112 16.40 7.73 3.09
C GLY A 112 16.13 7.03 1.76
N GLY A 113 15.04 7.39 1.10
CA GLY A 113 14.60 6.74 -0.12
C GLY A 113 15.49 7.05 -1.32
N ARG A 114 15.43 6.16 -2.32
CA ARG A 114 15.96 6.37 -3.66
C ARG A 114 14.87 6.03 -4.66
N PHE A 115 14.68 6.91 -5.61
CA PHE A 115 13.77 6.69 -6.71
C PHE A 115 14.51 6.80 -8.03
N SER A 116 14.29 5.87 -8.93
CA SER A 116 14.78 5.93 -10.30
C SER A 116 13.66 5.63 -11.29
N ASP A 117 13.70 6.34 -12.41
CA ASP A 117 12.82 6.11 -13.56
C ASP A 117 13.68 5.97 -14.79
N GLY A 118 13.84 4.73 -15.28
CA GLY A 118 14.66 4.42 -16.44
C GLY A 118 14.14 5.07 -17.73
N ALA A 119 12.84 5.30 -17.85
CA ALA A 119 12.24 5.91 -19.03
C ALA A 119 12.58 7.41 -19.17
N THR A 120 12.68 8.12 -18.06
CA THR A 120 13.00 9.56 -18.03
C THR A 120 14.44 9.86 -17.67
N GLY A 121 15.18 8.87 -17.13
CA GLY A 121 16.51 9.05 -16.59
C GLY A 121 16.54 9.80 -15.25
N LEU A 122 15.38 9.97 -14.59
CA LEU A 122 15.28 10.64 -13.30
C LEU A 122 15.88 9.77 -12.21
N LEU A 123 16.80 10.34 -11.44
CA LEU A 123 17.39 9.75 -10.25
C LEU A 123 17.22 10.70 -9.09
N LEU A 124 16.58 10.24 -8.03
CA LEU A 124 16.41 10.97 -6.78
C LEU A 124 17.01 10.17 -5.64
N SER A 125 17.72 10.84 -4.76
CA SER A 125 18.30 10.30 -3.55
C SER A 125 17.80 11.05 -2.32
N GLU A 126 18.04 10.48 -1.15
CA GLU A 126 17.63 11.07 0.14
C GLU A 126 16.14 11.45 0.18
N VAL A 127 15.33 10.63 -0.51
CA VAL A 127 13.89 10.88 -0.57
C VAL A 127 13.30 10.75 0.83
N THR A 128 12.66 11.82 1.27
CA THR A 128 11.86 11.85 2.49
C THR A 128 10.43 12.19 2.10
N LEU A 129 9.48 11.39 2.54
CA LEU A 129 8.05 11.61 2.31
C LEU A 129 7.29 11.47 3.62
N ARG A 130 6.35 12.36 3.84
CA ARG A 130 5.34 12.28 4.90
C ARG A 130 3.99 12.54 4.30
N ALA A 131 3.09 11.59 4.47
CA ALA A 131 1.74 11.69 3.94
C ALA A 131 0.72 11.20 4.97
N ALA A 132 -0.44 11.83 4.97
CA ALA A 132 -1.63 11.38 5.68
C ALA A 132 -2.74 11.11 4.67
N MET A 133 -3.54 10.09 4.93
CA MET A 133 -4.67 9.72 4.10
C MET A 133 -5.94 9.74 4.95
N ALA A 134 -6.98 10.39 4.45
CA ALA A 134 -8.31 10.39 5.02
C ALA A 134 -9.35 10.63 3.91
N ASP A 135 -10.42 9.86 3.91
CA ASP A 135 -11.59 10.06 3.06
C ASP A 135 -11.27 10.27 1.56
N ASN A 136 -10.44 9.41 0.97
CA ASN A 136 -10.00 9.51 -0.42
C ASN A 136 -9.11 10.74 -0.74
N VAL A 137 -8.58 11.39 0.27
CA VAL A 137 -7.60 12.48 0.13
C VAL A 137 -6.26 12.00 0.68
N ILE A 138 -5.21 12.14 -0.11
CA ILE A 138 -3.83 11.98 0.34
C ILE A 138 -3.23 13.37 0.48
N ASP A 139 -2.87 13.73 1.70
CA ASP A 139 -2.23 15.00 2.05
C ASP A 139 -0.73 14.75 2.24
N ILE A 140 0.08 15.20 1.29
CA ILE A 140 1.53 15.11 1.37
C ILE A 140 2.01 16.34 2.13
N THR A 141 2.31 16.16 3.40
CA THR A 141 2.72 17.26 4.28
C THR A 141 4.19 17.64 4.10
N GLN A 142 4.99 16.72 3.63
CA GLN A 142 6.40 16.91 3.33
C GLN A 142 6.85 15.93 2.24
N ALA A 143 7.53 16.46 1.25
CA ALA A 143 8.31 15.69 0.30
C ALA A 143 9.62 16.41 0.06
N SER A 144 10.74 15.70 0.12
CA SER A 144 12.05 16.24 -0.23
C SER A 144 12.91 15.15 -0.86
N ALA A 145 13.79 15.56 -1.75
CA ALA A 145 14.74 14.68 -2.42
C ALA A 145 15.95 15.47 -2.92
N ALA A 146 17.07 14.82 -3.12
CA ALA A 146 18.26 15.36 -3.76
C ALA A 146 18.43 14.73 -5.17
N ASP A 147 18.91 15.51 -6.13
CA ASP A 147 19.17 15.07 -7.49
C ASP A 147 20.58 14.46 -7.70
N GLY A 148 21.37 14.40 -6.63
CA GLY A 148 22.75 13.91 -6.68
C GLY A 148 23.78 14.87 -7.32
N HIS A 149 23.35 16.04 -7.77
CA HIS A 149 24.20 17.07 -8.42
C HIS A 149 24.27 18.37 -7.62
N GLY A 150 23.80 18.34 -6.37
CA GLY A 150 23.74 19.50 -5.49
C GLY A 150 22.41 20.27 -5.54
N GLY A 151 21.46 19.82 -6.33
CA GLY A 151 20.10 20.29 -6.36
C GLY A 151 19.22 19.55 -5.37
N GLY A 152 18.22 20.24 -4.83
CA GLY A 152 17.21 19.68 -3.96
C GLY A 152 15.81 20.02 -4.46
N LEU A 153 14.90 19.07 -4.28
CA LEU A 153 13.48 19.22 -4.51
C LEU A 153 12.77 19.19 -3.17
N SER A 154 11.79 20.06 -2.98
CA SER A 154 10.91 19.98 -1.82
C SER A 154 9.51 20.41 -2.21
N GLY A 155 8.54 19.85 -1.56
CA GLY A 155 7.14 20.17 -1.85
C GLY A 155 6.19 19.59 -0.82
N ALA A 156 4.96 20.05 -0.93
CA ALA A 156 3.80 19.51 -0.25
C ALA A 156 2.64 19.57 -1.22
N GLY A 157 1.61 18.77 -1.02
CA GLY A 157 0.48 18.75 -1.94
C GLY A 157 -0.66 17.89 -1.45
N ARG A 158 -1.75 17.94 -2.19
CA ARG A 158 -2.96 17.16 -1.91
C ARG A 158 -3.41 16.45 -3.17
N LEU A 159 -3.62 15.14 -3.06
CA LEU A 159 -4.22 14.33 -4.10
C LEU A 159 -5.62 13.91 -3.69
N ASN A 160 -6.57 14.13 -4.58
CA ASN A 160 -7.92 13.60 -4.44
C ASN A 160 -8.05 12.33 -5.27
N LEU A 161 -8.30 11.21 -4.63
CA LEU A 161 -8.55 9.93 -5.28
C LEU A 161 -10.02 9.88 -5.72
N SER A 162 -10.35 10.46 -6.88
CA SER A 162 -11.70 10.39 -7.38
C SER A 162 -11.98 9.05 -8.08
N ARG A 163 -13.21 8.54 -7.92
CA ARG A 163 -13.69 7.26 -8.43
C ARG A 163 -13.69 7.10 -9.95
N ASN A 164 -13.53 8.18 -10.71
CA ASN A 164 -13.69 8.17 -12.17
C ASN A 164 -12.38 8.19 -12.96
N GLY A 165 -11.26 7.76 -12.34
CA GLY A 165 -9.99 7.61 -13.04
C GLY A 165 -9.33 8.91 -13.51
N ALA A 166 -9.85 10.07 -13.14
CA ALA A 166 -9.23 11.36 -13.39
C ALA A 166 -8.62 11.89 -12.08
N SER A 167 -7.32 11.72 -11.92
CA SER A 167 -6.57 12.46 -10.88
C SER A 167 -6.45 13.91 -11.34
N THR A 168 -7.02 14.82 -10.60
CA THR A 168 -6.75 16.25 -10.77
C THR A 168 -5.61 16.65 -9.85
N PHE A 169 -4.56 17.19 -10.43
CA PHE A 169 -3.41 17.76 -9.75
C PHE A 169 -3.67 19.20 -9.38
#